data_d436c51245a083a4bc090b76fe7ee919
#
_entry.id   d436c51245a083a4bc090b76fe7ee919
#
_cell.length_a   1.000
_cell.length_b   1.000
_cell.length_c   1.000
_cell.angle_alpha   90.00
_cell.angle_beta   90.00
_cell.angle_gamma   90.00
#
_symmetry.space_group_name_H-M   'P 1'
#
loop_
_entity.id
_entity.type
_entity.pdbx_description
1 polymer ?
#
loop_
_entity_poly.entity_id
_entity_poly.type
_entity_poly.pdbx_seq_one_letter_code
_entity_poly.pdbx_strand_id
1 'polypeptide(L)'
;MFVDRIFASYLTDGSMSYLAYADKVSSLPVMIFSGMVATVVFPELIEHINNKEEALVKNYIRKSIIATMIFLIPSFIGIIVLNKEIIKLLFERNAFDMTATANTASALFYYSPTIIMYGGMAVIAKVYYSMKDTKTLMYISTVTILLNVIFDYVLMKPLAHNGLALSTSLVSVIQF
;
A
#
# COMPACT_ATOMS: atom_id res chain seq x y z
N MET A 1 0.35 -3.23 9.10
CA MET A 1 1.68 -2.71 9.45
C MET A 1 2.00 -2.57 10.92
N PHE A 2 1.07 -2.39 11.84
CA PHE A 2 1.36 -2.57 13.27
C PHE A 2 1.56 -4.07 13.59
N VAL A 3 0.71 -4.91 13.03
CA VAL A 3 0.76 -6.38 13.16
C VAL A 3 2.07 -6.94 12.64
N ASP A 4 2.47 -6.57 11.43
CA ASP A 4 3.74 -6.99 10.80
C ASP A 4 4.96 -6.70 11.70
N ARG A 5 4.96 -5.56 12.42
CA ARG A 5 6.05 -5.21 13.35
C ARG A 5 6.10 -6.13 14.56
N ILE A 6 4.95 -6.55 15.08
CA ILE A 6 4.89 -7.53 16.17
C ILE A 6 5.47 -8.86 15.68
N PHE A 7 5.05 -9.35 14.51
CA PHE A 7 5.60 -10.59 13.98
C PHE A 7 7.07 -10.46 13.59
N ALA A 8 7.50 -9.32 13.05
CA ALA A 8 8.90 -9.07 12.71
C ALA A 8 9.82 -9.08 13.95
N SER A 9 9.32 -8.75 15.15
CA SER A 9 10.11 -8.81 16.37
C SER A 9 10.49 -10.24 16.81
N TYR A 10 9.80 -11.25 16.28
CA TYR A 10 10.12 -12.67 16.52
C TYR A 10 11.09 -13.24 15.46
N LEU A 11 11.46 -12.46 14.45
CA LEU A 11 12.40 -12.84 13.39
C LEU A 11 13.83 -12.39 13.73
N THR A 12 14.75 -12.67 12.81
CA THR A 12 16.16 -12.28 12.93
C THR A 12 16.34 -10.77 13.04
N ASP A 13 17.41 -10.36 13.72
CA ASP A 13 17.80 -8.95 13.87
C ASP A 13 17.82 -8.23 12.52
N GLY A 14 17.27 -7.01 12.51
CA GLY A 14 17.16 -6.21 11.29
C GLY A 14 15.85 -6.39 10.49
N SER A 15 15.12 -7.50 10.66
CA SER A 15 13.88 -7.78 9.90
C SER A 15 12.86 -6.66 9.99
N MET A 16 12.66 -6.08 11.18
CA MET A 16 11.77 -4.95 11.40
C MET A 16 12.22 -3.71 10.61
N SER A 17 13.52 -3.45 10.57
CA SER A 17 14.09 -2.31 9.82
C SER A 17 13.94 -2.50 8.32
N TYR A 18 14.21 -3.70 7.80
CA TYR A 18 14.06 -4.01 6.37
C TYR A 18 12.63 -3.77 5.91
N LEU A 19 11.64 -4.27 6.64
CA LEU A 19 10.23 -4.03 6.36
C LEU A 19 9.85 -2.56 6.44
N ALA A 20 10.35 -1.84 7.46
CA ALA A 20 10.03 -0.42 7.64
C ALA A 20 10.56 0.46 6.51
N TYR A 21 11.77 0.18 6.01
CA TYR A 21 12.34 0.89 4.86
C TYR A 21 11.64 0.53 3.55
N ALA A 22 11.34 -0.74 3.33
CA ALA A 22 10.61 -1.21 2.16
C ALA A 22 9.20 -0.61 2.10
N ASP A 23 8.47 -0.60 3.21
CA ASP A 23 7.16 0.01 3.34
C ASP A 23 7.18 1.51 3.02
N LYS A 24 8.16 2.25 3.55
CA LYS A 24 8.32 3.67 3.24
C LYS A 24 8.48 3.92 1.75
N VAL A 25 9.33 3.14 1.07
CA VAL A 25 9.57 3.31 -0.38
C VAL A 25 8.33 2.94 -1.18
N SER A 26 7.66 1.82 -0.88
CA SER A 26 6.44 1.40 -1.57
C SER A 26 5.29 2.38 -1.39
N SER A 27 5.20 3.05 -0.25
CA SER A 27 4.14 4.02 0.04
C SER A 27 4.33 5.38 -0.64
N LEU A 28 5.55 5.77 -1.03
CA LEU A 28 5.82 7.08 -1.65
C LEU A 28 4.98 7.36 -2.90
N PRO A 29 4.92 6.48 -3.93
CA PRO A 29 4.09 6.72 -5.10
C PRO A 29 2.61 6.89 -4.73
N VAL A 30 2.11 6.06 -3.81
CA VAL A 30 0.72 6.12 -3.36
C VAL A 30 0.42 7.46 -2.70
N MET A 31 1.26 7.91 -1.78
CA MET A 31 1.08 9.18 -1.07
C MET A 31 1.07 10.38 -2.04
N ILE A 32 1.99 10.39 -3.00
CA ILE A 32 2.12 11.50 -3.95
C ILE A 32 0.93 11.51 -4.92
N PHE A 33 0.72 10.43 -5.65
CA PHE A 33 -0.23 10.43 -6.78
C PHE A 33 -1.68 10.28 -6.35
N SER A 34 -1.98 9.42 -5.38
CA SER A 34 -3.34 9.30 -4.87
C SER A 34 -3.77 10.53 -4.08
N GLY A 35 -2.85 11.19 -3.38
CA GLY A 35 -3.12 12.46 -2.69
C GLY A 35 -3.48 13.58 -3.66
N MET A 36 -2.73 13.73 -4.76
CA MET A 36 -3.02 14.74 -5.80
C MET A 36 -4.40 14.54 -6.42
N VAL A 37 -4.69 13.32 -6.87
CA VAL A 37 -6.00 13.00 -7.47
C VAL A 37 -7.13 13.23 -6.48
N ALA A 38 -6.97 12.78 -5.23
CA ALA A 38 -7.98 12.97 -4.19
C ALA A 38 -8.28 14.45 -3.93
N THR A 39 -7.27 15.32 -3.94
CA THR A 39 -7.46 16.76 -3.67
C THR A 39 -8.28 17.45 -4.75
N VAL A 40 -8.08 17.06 -6.02
CA VAL A 40 -8.80 17.66 -7.16
C VAL A 40 -10.23 17.12 -7.27
N VAL A 41 -10.40 15.81 -7.09
CA VAL A 41 -11.67 15.13 -7.39
C VAL A 41 -12.65 15.17 -6.22
N PHE A 42 -12.16 15.25 -4.99
CA PHE A 42 -12.98 15.14 -3.80
C PHE A 42 -14.07 16.23 -3.67
N PRO A 43 -13.82 17.53 -3.94
CA PRO A 43 -14.85 18.55 -3.88
C PRO A 43 -16.00 18.31 -4.87
N GLU A 44 -15.67 18.02 -6.14
CA GLU A 44 -16.66 17.75 -7.17
C GLU A 44 -17.47 16.48 -6.89
N LEU A 45 -16.81 15.46 -6.33
CA LEU A 45 -17.49 14.24 -5.92
C LEU A 45 -18.55 14.50 -4.84
N ILE A 46 -18.24 15.34 -3.83
CA ILE A 46 -19.19 15.74 -2.78
C ILE A 46 -20.41 16.47 -3.40
N GLU A 47 -20.16 17.38 -4.33
CA GLU A 47 -21.22 18.13 -5.00
C GLU A 47 -22.19 17.20 -5.72
N HIS A 48 -21.69 16.29 -6.55
CA HIS A 48 -22.52 15.34 -7.28
C HIS A 48 -23.24 14.33 -6.38
N ILE A 49 -22.64 13.92 -5.27
CA ILE A 49 -23.30 13.07 -4.27
C ILE A 49 -24.48 13.82 -3.61
N ASN A 50 -24.29 15.08 -3.23
CA ASN A 50 -25.33 15.89 -2.61
C ASN A 50 -26.49 16.15 -3.58
N ASN A 51 -26.19 16.31 -4.87
CA ASN A 51 -27.18 16.50 -5.94
C ASN A 51 -27.85 15.19 -6.40
N LYS A 52 -27.44 14.02 -5.83
CA LYS A 52 -27.93 12.67 -6.20
C LYS A 52 -27.70 12.31 -7.68
N GLU A 53 -26.63 12.80 -8.26
CA GLU A 53 -26.25 12.62 -9.66
C GLU A 53 -25.40 11.34 -9.84
N GLU A 54 -25.99 10.17 -9.61
CA GLU A 54 -25.30 8.88 -9.57
C GLU A 54 -24.43 8.58 -10.79
N ALA A 55 -24.88 8.96 -12.00
CA ALA A 55 -24.14 8.72 -13.24
C ALA A 55 -22.83 9.53 -13.26
N LEU A 56 -22.87 10.79 -12.79
CA LEU A 56 -21.69 11.63 -12.67
C LEU A 56 -20.75 11.12 -11.59
N VAL A 57 -21.27 10.73 -10.42
CA VAL A 57 -20.48 10.11 -9.35
C VAL A 57 -19.69 8.90 -9.85
N LYS A 58 -20.34 7.96 -10.56
CA LYS A 58 -19.66 6.80 -11.16
C LYS A 58 -18.57 7.19 -12.15
N ASN A 59 -18.85 8.18 -12.99
CA ASN A 59 -17.87 8.67 -13.97
C ASN A 59 -16.66 9.32 -13.30
N TYR A 60 -16.86 10.12 -12.26
CA TYR A 60 -15.78 10.73 -11.48
C TYR A 60 -14.92 9.68 -10.77
N ILE A 61 -15.53 8.68 -10.12
CA ILE A 61 -14.81 7.56 -9.50
C ILE A 61 -13.93 6.85 -10.55
N ARG A 62 -14.51 6.49 -11.69
CA ARG A 62 -13.79 5.81 -12.76
C ARG A 62 -12.60 6.65 -13.27
N LYS A 63 -12.81 7.94 -13.55
CA LYS A 63 -11.74 8.84 -14.00
C LYS A 63 -10.64 8.98 -12.97
N SER A 64 -10.99 9.06 -11.69
CA SER A 64 -10.02 9.16 -10.58
C SER A 64 -9.16 7.91 -10.45
N ILE A 65 -9.78 6.72 -10.55
CA ILE A 65 -9.04 5.46 -10.53
C ILE A 65 -8.09 5.40 -11.73
N ILE A 66 -8.56 5.70 -12.94
CA ILE A 66 -7.73 5.69 -14.15
C ILE A 66 -6.57 6.68 -14.01
N ALA A 67 -6.83 7.92 -13.58
CA ALA A 67 -5.80 8.92 -13.39
C ALA A 67 -4.74 8.48 -12.37
N THR A 68 -5.16 7.88 -11.26
CA THR A 68 -4.25 7.32 -10.26
C THR A 68 -3.40 6.19 -10.84
N MET A 69 -4.02 5.26 -11.58
CA MET A 69 -3.33 4.10 -12.17
C MET A 69 -2.31 4.48 -13.25
N ILE A 70 -2.54 5.54 -14.02
CA ILE A 70 -1.58 6.03 -15.01
C ILE A 70 -0.21 6.33 -14.39
N PHE A 71 -0.17 6.80 -13.15
CA PHE A 71 1.08 7.08 -12.44
C PHE A 71 1.57 5.90 -11.61
N LEU A 72 0.65 5.14 -11.00
CA LEU A 72 1.04 4.05 -10.10
C LEU A 72 1.53 2.81 -10.85
N ILE A 73 0.99 2.51 -12.04
CA ILE A 73 1.46 1.35 -12.83
C ILE A 73 2.92 1.51 -13.25
N PRO A 74 3.38 2.64 -13.84
CA PRO A 74 4.80 2.84 -14.10
C PRO A 74 5.66 2.81 -12.84
N SER A 75 5.17 3.38 -11.73
CA SER A 75 5.88 3.38 -10.45
C SER A 75 6.05 1.95 -9.90
N PHE A 76 5.01 1.14 -9.98
CA PHE A 76 5.03 -0.27 -9.61
C PHE A 76 6.06 -1.06 -10.43
N ILE A 77 6.03 -0.90 -11.77
CA ILE A 77 6.99 -1.56 -12.68
C ILE A 77 8.43 -1.10 -12.36
N GLY A 78 8.63 0.21 -12.19
CA GLY A 78 9.93 0.78 -11.85
C GLY A 78 10.47 0.24 -10.53
N ILE A 79 9.62 0.12 -9.50
CA ILE A 79 10.01 -0.46 -8.21
C ILE A 79 10.33 -1.95 -8.33
N ILE A 80 9.58 -2.74 -9.09
CA ILE A 80 9.90 -4.16 -9.31
C ILE A 80 11.25 -4.33 -9.99
N VAL A 81 11.49 -3.57 -11.05
CA VAL A 81 12.70 -3.72 -11.87
C VAL A 81 13.95 -3.17 -11.15
N LEU A 82 13.79 -2.04 -10.45
CA LEU A 82 14.90 -1.29 -9.84
C LEU A 82 14.92 -1.36 -8.31
N ASN A 83 14.27 -2.38 -7.69
CA ASN A 83 14.14 -2.45 -6.23
C ASN A 83 15.48 -2.33 -5.50
N LYS A 84 16.50 -3.04 -5.96
CA LYS A 84 17.84 -3.07 -5.35
C LYS A 84 18.58 -1.74 -5.53
N GLU A 85 18.51 -1.18 -6.74
CA GLU A 85 19.16 0.09 -7.09
C GLU A 85 18.53 1.25 -6.31
N ILE A 86 17.20 1.24 -6.17
CA ILE A 86 16.47 2.25 -5.39
C ILE A 86 16.88 2.18 -3.92
N ILE A 87 16.87 1.00 -3.31
CA ILE A 87 17.26 0.83 -1.91
C ILE A 87 18.72 1.20 -1.70
N LYS A 88 19.61 0.76 -2.61
CA LYS A 88 21.02 1.11 -2.57
C LYS A 88 21.24 2.62 -2.61
N LEU A 89 20.63 3.30 -3.56
CA LEU A 89 20.75 4.76 -3.73
C LEU A 89 20.24 5.54 -2.51
N LEU A 90 19.12 5.09 -1.92
CA LEU A 90 18.47 5.82 -0.83
C LEU A 90 19.11 5.56 0.53
N PHE A 91 19.57 4.32 0.80
CA PHE A 91 19.86 3.90 2.16
C PHE A 91 21.26 3.28 2.36
N GLU A 92 21.95 2.75 1.32
CA GLU A 92 23.23 2.05 1.47
C GLU A 92 24.34 3.04 1.87
N ARG A 93 24.50 3.21 3.20
CA ARG A 93 25.56 4.03 3.80
C ARG A 93 25.76 3.67 5.27
N ASN A 94 26.98 3.84 5.78
CA ASN A 94 27.33 3.56 7.18
C ASN A 94 26.90 2.14 7.63
N ALA A 95 26.04 2.05 8.63
CA ALA A 95 25.55 0.79 9.18
C ALA A 95 24.54 0.04 8.28
N PHE A 96 24.02 0.67 7.22
CA PHE A 96 23.15 0.01 6.25
C PHE A 96 23.99 -0.59 5.13
N ASP A 97 24.41 -1.83 5.33
CA ASP A 97 25.32 -2.56 4.46
C ASP A 97 24.63 -3.21 3.24
N MET A 98 25.41 -3.91 2.44
CA MET A 98 24.93 -4.63 1.25
C MET A 98 23.91 -5.73 1.61
N THR A 99 24.03 -6.35 2.80
CA THR A 99 23.10 -7.37 3.29
C THR A 99 21.73 -6.74 3.62
N ALA A 100 21.75 -5.61 4.31
CA ALA A 100 20.56 -4.83 4.59
C ALA A 100 19.89 -4.34 3.30
N THR A 101 20.70 -3.90 2.30
CA THR A 101 20.22 -3.53 0.97
C THR A 101 19.48 -4.68 0.29
N ALA A 102 20.06 -5.87 0.27
CA ALA A 102 19.48 -7.05 -0.39
C ALA A 102 18.18 -7.49 0.29
N ASN A 103 18.13 -7.54 1.63
CA ASN A 103 16.95 -7.93 2.39
C ASN A 103 15.82 -6.90 2.26
N THR A 104 16.14 -5.61 2.30
CA THR A 104 15.16 -4.54 2.11
C THR A 104 14.60 -4.51 0.68
N ALA A 105 15.45 -4.72 -0.32
CA ALA A 105 15.03 -4.80 -1.72
C ALA A 105 14.12 -6.01 -1.97
N SER A 106 14.41 -7.16 -1.35
CA SER A 106 13.54 -8.33 -1.40
C SER A 106 12.17 -8.03 -0.76
N ALA A 107 12.14 -7.43 0.42
CA ALA A 107 10.88 -7.03 1.05
C ALA A 107 10.10 -6.01 0.20
N LEU A 108 10.80 -5.06 -0.44
CA LEU A 108 10.19 -4.07 -1.35
C LEU A 108 9.54 -4.73 -2.56
N PHE A 109 10.18 -5.76 -3.14
CA PHE A 109 9.59 -6.55 -4.21
C PHE A 109 8.24 -7.16 -3.80
N TYR A 110 8.18 -7.77 -2.61
CA TYR A 110 6.94 -8.36 -2.10
C TYR A 110 5.89 -7.33 -1.67
N TYR A 111 6.29 -6.12 -1.28
CA TYR A 111 5.37 -5.01 -1.02
C TYR A 111 4.85 -4.32 -2.29
N SER A 112 5.53 -4.47 -3.42
CA SER A 112 5.20 -3.69 -4.63
C SER A 112 3.74 -3.81 -5.09
N PRO A 113 3.02 -4.96 -4.99
CA PRO A 113 1.60 -5.03 -5.36
C PRO A 113 0.70 -4.09 -4.55
N THR A 114 1.08 -3.76 -3.32
CA THR A 114 0.31 -2.81 -2.48
C THR A 114 0.20 -1.43 -3.11
N ILE A 115 1.14 -1.04 -3.95
CA ILE A 115 1.15 0.27 -4.63
C ILE A 115 -0.14 0.45 -5.43
N ILE A 116 -0.50 -0.56 -6.22
CA ILE A 116 -1.71 -0.54 -7.06
C ILE A 116 -2.96 -0.59 -6.18
N MET A 117 -3.00 -1.53 -5.24
CA MET A 117 -4.18 -1.76 -4.39
C MET A 117 -4.47 -0.56 -3.48
N TYR A 118 -3.48 -0.06 -2.77
CA TYR A 118 -3.66 1.10 -1.90
C TYR A 118 -3.96 2.39 -2.67
N GLY A 119 -3.42 2.52 -3.90
CA GLY A 119 -3.78 3.63 -4.77
C GLY A 119 -5.26 3.65 -5.14
N GLY A 120 -5.81 2.50 -5.52
CA GLY A 120 -7.24 2.35 -5.78
C GLY A 120 -8.09 2.55 -4.52
N MET A 121 -7.67 1.92 -3.41
CA MET A 121 -8.36 2.06 -2.11
C MET A 121 -8.39 3.51 -1.61
N ALA A 122 -7.34 4.30 -1.86
CA ALA A 122 -7.33 5.71 -1.46
C ALA A 122 -8.44 6.52 -2.16
N VAL A 123 -8.74 6.22 -3.43
CA VAL A 123 -9.87 6.83 -4.15
C VAL A 123 -11.20 6.35 -3.58
N ILE A 124 -11.37 5.03 -3.40
CA ILE A 124 -12.60 4.43 -2.87
C ILE A 124 -12.90 4.94 -1.46
N ALA A 125 -11.90 5.02 -0.59
CA ALA A 125 -12.06 5.55 0.76
C ALA A 125 -12.60 6.99 0.76
N LYS A 126 -12.18 7.84 -0.19
CA LYS A 126 -12.72 9.20 -0.34
C LYS A 126 -14.20 9.20 -0.71
N VAL A 127 -14.65 8.25 -1.53
CA VAL A 127 -16.08 8.08 -1.85
C VAL A 127 -16.88 7.79 -0.57
N TYR A 128 -16.45 6.81 0.23
CA TYR A 128 -17.11 6.47 1.49
C TYR A 128 -17.13 7.65 2.48
N TYR A 129 -16.02 8.40 2.58
CA TYR A 129 -16.00 9.62 3.40
C TYR A 129 -16.97 10.68 2.89
N SER A 130 -17.10 10.86 1.57
CA SER A 130 -18.05 11.81 0.98
C SER A 130 -19.52 11.41 1.28
N MET A 131 -19.78 10.10 1.33
CA MET A 131 -21.10 9.56 1.69
C MET A 131 -21.33 9.50 3.21
N LYS A 132 -20.36 9.94 4.02
CA LYS A 132 -20.36 9.86 5.50
C LYS A 132 -20.48 8.43 6.04
N ASP A 133 -20.14 7.42 5.22
CA ASP A 133 -20.16 6.01 5.61
C ASP A 133 -18.78 5.54 6.08
N THR A 134 -18.43 5.96 7.28
CA THR A 134 -17.19 5.51 7.95
C THR A 134 -17.33 4.11 8.55
N LYS A 135 -18.54 3.63 8.78
CA LYS A 135 -18.79 2.31 9.37
C LYS A 135 -18.34 1.19 8.44
N THR A 136 -18.66 1.26 7.16
CA THR A 136 -18.23 0.27 6.17
C THR A 136 -16.71 0.21 6.09
N LEU A 137 -16.01 1.35 6.07
CA LEU A 137 -14.55 1.38 6.10
C LEU A 137 -13.96 0.76 7.37
N MET A 138 -14.60 0.97 8.51
CA MET A 138 -14.18 0.36 9.77
C MET A 138 -14.31 -1.17 9.73
N TYR A 139 -15.42 -1.71 9.21
CA TYR A 139 -15.62 -3.15 9.05
C TYR A 139 -14.58 -3.75 8.11
N ILE A 140 -14.36 -3.14 6.93
CA ILE A 140 -13.34 -3.56 5.97
C ILE A 140 -11.98 -3.60 6.66
N SER A 141 -11.59 -2.52 7.35
CA SER A 141 -10.30 -2.44 8.05
C SER A 141 -10.16 -3.52 9.14
N THR A 142 -11.23 -3.80 9.89
CA THR A 142 -11.21 -4.84 10.93
C THR A 142 -10.98 -6.23 10.31
N VAL A 143 -11.71 -6.58 9.26
CA VAL A 143 -11.53 -7.84 8.54
C VAL A 143 -10.12 -7.94 7.95
N THR A 144 -9.63 -6.86 7.36
CA THR A 144 -8.28 -6.76 6.80
C THR A 144 -7.21 -7.05 7.86
N ILE A 145 -7.34 -6.48 9.07
CA ILE A 145 -6.39 -6.73 10.18
C ILE A 145 -6.41 -8.21 10.57
N LEU A 146 -7.59 -8.82 10.70
CA LEU A 146 -7.71 -10.23 11.07
C LEU A 146 -7.07 -11.15 10.02
N LEU A 147 -7.32 -10.87 8.74
CA LEU A 147 -6.69 -11.61 7.64
C LEU A 147 -5.17 -11.43 7.64
N ASN A 148 -4.68 -10.22 7.90
CA ASN A 148 -3.24 -9.94 7.97
C ASN A 148 -2.58 -10.77 9.09
N VAL A 149 -3.18 -10.84 10.28
CA VAL A 149 -2.67 -11.69 11.37
C VAL A 149 -2.53 -13.15 10.94
N ILE A 150 -3.55 -13.69 10.25
CA ILE A 150 -3.56 -15.09 9.79
C ILE A 150 -2.46 -15.31 8.75
N PHE A 151 -2.40 -14.46 7.73
CA PHE A 151 -1.40 -14.59 6.67
C PHE A 151 0.02 -14.35 7.18
N ASP A 152 0.24 -13.39 8.08
CA ASP A 152 1.53 -13.16 8.72
C ASP A 152 2.01 -14.42 9.44
N TYR A 153 1.15 -15.03 10.26
CA TYR A 153 1.50 -16.26 10.99
C TYR A 153 1.86 -17.42 10.07
N VAL A 154 1.15 -17.56 8.95
CA VAL A 154 1.38 -18.65 7.99
C VAL A 154 2.63 -18.40 7.14
N LEU A 155 2.78 -17.18 6.61
CA LEU A 155 3.82 -16.86 5.63
C LEU A 155 5.16 -16.50 6.27
N MET A 156 5.20 -16.07 7.54
CA MET A 156 6.47 -15.77 8.21
C MET A 156 7.35 -17.01 8.38
N LYS A 157 6.77 -18.22 8.48
CA LYS A 157 7.51 -19.47 8.68
C LYS A 157 8.40 -19.83 7.48
N PRO A 158 7.88 -19.87 6.22
CA PRO A 158 8.68 -20.21 5.05
C PRO A 158 9.50 -19.04 4.50
N LEU A 159 9.07 -17.79 4.65
CA LEU A 159 9.63 -16.62 3.96
C LEU A 159 10.21 -15.56 4.89
N ALA A 160 10.20 -15.78 6.20
CA ALA A 160 10.66 -14.82 7.21
C ALA A 160 10.04 -13.42 6.98
N HIS A 161 10.86 -12.34 6.96
CA HIS A 161 10.39 -10.98 6.74
C HIS A 161 9.71 -10.76 5.36
N ASN A 162 10.11 -11.51 4.33
CA ASN A 162 9.45 -11.46 3.02
C ASN A 162 8.01 -11.99 3.07
N GLY A 163 7.75 -12.95 3.97
CA GLY A 163 6.41 -13.49 4.21
C GLY A 163 5.44 -12.44 4.75
N LEU A 164 5.90 -11.57 5.63
CA LEU A 164 5.11 -10.46 6.16
C LEU A 164 4.78 -9.42 5.07
N ALA A 165 5.76 -9.09 4.22
CA ALA A 165 5.54 -8.21 3.08
C ALA A 165 4.53 -8.80 2.06
N LEU A 166 4.65 -10.12 1.79
CA LEU A 166 3.71 -10.82 0.91
C LEU A 166 2.30 -10.90 1.51
N SER A 167 2.19 -11.15 2.82
CA SER A 167 0.92 -11.14 3.55
C SER A 167 0.17 -9.82 3.35
N THR A 168 0.84 -8.70 3.60
CA THR A 168 0.27 -7.37 3.41
C THR A 168 -0.19 -7.15 1.97
N SER A 169 0.58 -7.62 0.99
CA SER A 169 0.21 -7.53 -0.43
C SER A 169 -1.02 -8.36 -0.76
N LEU A 170 -1.09 -9.61 -0.31
CA LEU A 170 -2.25 -10.48 -0.53
C LEU A 170 -3.52 -9.91 0.13
N VAL A 171 -3.39 -9.44 1.36
CA VAL A 171 -4.51 -8.82 2.08
C VAL A 171 -4.98 -7.55 1.38
N SER A 172 -4.06 -6.75 0.83
CA SER A 172 -4.44 -5.55 0.06
C SER A 172 -5.24 -5.87 -1.21
N VAL A 173 -4.96 -7.01 -1.85
CA VAL A 173 -5.76 -7.50 -3.00
C VAL A 173 -7.16 -7.93 -2.58
N ILE A 174 -7.30 -8.57 -1.41
CA ILE A 174 -8.61 -8.98 -0.88
C ILE A 174 -9.43 -7.77 -0.43
N GLN A 175 -8.75 -6.74 0.07
CA GLN A 175 -9.38 -5.51 0.54
C GLN A 175 -9.95 -4.66 -0.60
N PHE A 176 -9.33 -4.69 -1.80
CA PHE A 176 -9.74 -3.94 -2.99
C PHE A 176 -10.93 -4.59 -3.70
#